data_9767bb8c05324a2a774ec79d2f8dba95
#
_entry.id   9767bb8c05324a2a774ec79d2f8dba95
#
_cell.length_a   1.000
_cell.length_b   1.000
_cell.length_c   1.000
_cell.angle_alpha   90.00
_cell.angle_beta   90.00
_cell.angle_gamma   90.00
#
_symmetry.space_group_name_H-M   'P 1'
#
loop_
_entity.id
_entity.type
_entity.pdbx_description
1 polymer ?
#
loop_
_entity_poly.entity_id
_entity_poly.type
_entity_poly.pdbx_seq_one_letter_code
_entity_poly.pdbx_strand_id
1 'polypeptide(L)'
;MRFKRIYVELSNICNLKCSFCSVDKREKRSLTIEEFAYILSSIKKYTNLIYLHVKGEPFLYKNIEKVFELCKINKINIKITTNGIYLNKYIDLINKYDNIKQINISLMCENKENNYLNKIFETSDKIKTTIVYRVWLSNKESSNYIIDEVLKHYNINSKEKNIKLNNHIYLDKDIEFTWPNESTNEHKEGICYGSRTHIAILSNGEVVPCCLDSEGQLSFGNTFKESLDDILKKDKFIDFNNNMKKGIMKTEICQKCNFKQRLNKQGVQ
;
A
#
# COMPACT_ATOMS: atom_id res chain seq x y z
N MET A 1 -19.77 9.96 5.19
CA MET A 1 -19.08 8.80 4.54
C MET A 1 -17.89 8.41 5.43
N ARG A 2 -17.56 7.13 5.57
CA ARG A 2 -16.39 6.67 6.34
C ARG A 2 -15.64 5.63 5.53
N PHE A 3 -14.31 5.78 5.43
CA PHE A 3 -13.45 4.82 4.75
C PHE A 3 -12.87 3.82 5.75
N LYS A 4 -12.70 2.57 5.34
CA LYS A 4 -11.99 1.56 6.13
C LYS A 4 -10.50 1.91 6.28
N ARG A 5 -9.94 2.61 5.29
CA ARG A 5 -8.56 3.12 5.26
C ARG A 5 -8.40 4.24 4.22
N ILE A 6 -7.39 5.06 4.39
CA ILE A 6 -6.95 6.01 3.37
C ILE A 6 -5.45 5.78 3.13
N TYR A 7 -5.04 5.72 1.86
CA TYR A 7 -3.63 5.69 1.50
C TYR A 7 -3.12 7.13 1.46
N VAL A 8 -1.98 7.39 2.08
CA VAL A 8 -1.29 8.68 2.04
C VAL A 8 0.13 8.43 1.56
N GLU A 9 0.44 8.88 0.37
CA GLU A 9 1.77 8.76 -0.20
C GLU A 9 2.68 9.83 0.40
N LEU A 10 3.58 9.44 1.30
CA LEU A 10 4.55 10.38 1.89
C LEU A 10 5.54 10.90 0.87
N SER A 11 5.91 10.04 -0.09
CA SER A 11 6.88 10.32 -1.14
C SER A 11 6.71 9.32 -2.26
N ASN A 12 6.98 9.71 -3.50
CA ASN A 12 7.10 8.80 -4.63
C ASN A 12 8.58 8.42 -4.95
N ILE A 13 9.51 8.75 -4.04
CA ILE A 13 10.92 8.44 -4.17
C ILE A 13 11.19 7.05 -3.58
N CYS A 14 11.85 6.18 -4.36
CA CYS A 14 12.26 4.85 -3.94
C CYS A 14 13.74 4.63 -4.27
N ASN A 15 14.43 3.83 -3.46
CA ASN A 15 15.80 3.40 -3.69
C ASN A 15 15.91 2.20 -4.64
N LEU A 16 14.79 1.60 -5.03
CA LEU A 16 14.72 0.46 -5.94
C LEU A 16 13.92 0.78 -7.21
N LYS A 17 14.16 -0.06 -8.25
CA LYS A 17 13.41 -0.09 -9.51
C LYS A 17 12.99 -1.54 -9.77
N CYS A 18 12.04 -2.04 -8.95
CA CYS A 18 11.58 -3.43 -9.06
C CYS A 18 10.80 -3.66 -10.36
N SER A 19 11.02 -4.81 -11.01
CA SER A 19 10.41 -5.16 -12.30
C SER A 19 8.87 -5.26 -12.24
N PHE A 20 8.31 -5.59 -11.08
CA PHE A 20 6.86 -5.67 -10.85
C PHE A 20 6.21 -4.33 -10.45
N CYS A 21 7.00 -3.27 -10.25
CA CYS A 21 6.50 -1.96 -9.87
C CYS A 21 6.38 -1.09 -11.13
N SER A 22 5.17 -0.57 -11.42
CA SER A 22 4.98 0.32 -12.58
C SER A 22 5.89 1.54 -12.49
N VAL A 23 6.38 2.00 -13.64
CA VAL A 23 7.19 3.21 -13.72
C VAL A 23 6.37 4.41 -13.26
N ASP A 24 6.92 5.20 -12.33
CA ASP A 24 6.32 6.46 -11.88
C ASP A 24 6.85 7.60 -12.76
N LYS A 25 5.96 8.18 -13.56
CA LYS A 25 6.25 9.27 -14.50
C LYS A 25 6.09 10.66 -13.88
N ARG A 26 5.54 10.72 -12.66
CA ARG A 26 5.34 11.99 -11.94
C ARG A 26 6.69 12.59 -11.52
N GLU A 27 6.72 13.90 -11.34
CA GLU A 27 7.82 14.59 -10.69
C GLU A 27 8.12 13.98 -9.32
N LYS A 28 9.41 13.79 -8.99
CA LYS A 28 9.83 13.20 -7.71
C LYS A 28 9.61 14.21 -6.59
N ARG A 29 8.81 13.81 -5.61
CA ARG A 29 8.35 14.66 -4.53
C ARG A 29 8.18 13.90 -3.23
N SER A 30 8.40 14.61 -2.13
CA SER A 30 7.99 14.20 -0.78
C SER A 30 7.07 15.27 -0.19
N LEU A 31 6.08 14.86 0.58
CA LEU A 31 5.30 15.81 1.39
C LEU A 31 6.22 16.56 2.35
N THR A 32 5.93 17.83 2.64
CA THR A 32 6.45 18.46 3.86
C THR A 32 5.69 17.93 5.08
N ILE A 33 6.19 18.14 6.27
CA ILE A 33 5.49 17.69 7.48
C ILE A 33 4.20 18.49 7.72
N GLU A 34 4.19 19.76 7.30
CA GLU A 34 3.03 20.66 7.34
C GLU A 34 1.94 20.18 6.37
N GLU A 35 2.32 19.79 5.14
CA GLU A 35 1.41 19.21 4.16
C GLU A 35 0.82 17.89 4.69
N PHE A 36 1.64 17.03 5.29
CA PHE A 36 1.15 15.81 5.92
C PHE A 36 0.18 16.09 7.07
N ALA A 37 0.51 17.03 7.96
CA ALA A 37 -0.37 17.43 9.07
C ALA A 37 -1.70 18.00 8.57
N TYR A 38 -1.68 18.78 7.50
CA TYR A 38 -2.89 19.28 6.85
C TYR A 38 -3.75 18.15 6.30
N ILE A 39 -3.15 17.21 5.53
CA ILE A 39 -3.85 16.02 5.03
C ILE A 39 -4.44 15.24 6.20
N LEU A 40 -3.65 14.97 7.26
CA LEU A 40 -4.09 14.21 8.44
C LEU A 40 -5.31 14.86 9.11
N SER A 41 -5.31 16.19 9.26
CA SER A 41 -6.44 16.94 9.80
C SER A 41 -7.72 16.77 8.98
N SER A 42 -7.58 16.73 7.67
CA SER A 42 -8.68 16.58 6.71
C SER A 42 -9.29 15.18 6.71
N ILE A 43 -8.44 14.13 6.88
CA ILE A 43 -8.88 12.73 6.77
C ILE A 43 -9.35 12.10 8.09
N LYS A 44 -8.96 12.62 9.27
CA LYS A 44 -9.23 12.00 10.57
C LYS A 44 -10.71 11.74 10.88
N LYS A 45 -11.63 12.51 10.30
CA LYS A 45 -13.08 12.28 10.43
C LYS A 45 -13.60 11.17 9.52
N TYR A 46 -12.81 10.78 8.51
CA TYR A 46 -13.20 9.77 7.52
C TYR A 46 -12.60 8.39 7.80
N THR A 47 -11.47 8.32 8.51
CA THR A 47 -10.83 7.05 8.85
C THR A 47 -10.04 7.16 10.14
N ASN A 48 -9.81 6.02 10.79
CA ASN A 48 -8.84 5.87 11.87
C ASN A 48 -7.63 5.02 11.47
N LEU A 49 -7.48 4.71 10.16
CA LEU A 49 -6.40 3.89 9.64
C LEU A 49 -5.86 4.47 8.33
N ILE A 50 -4.57 4.72 8.29
CA ILE A 50 -3.87 5.11 7.07
C ILE A 50 -2.82 4.08 6.65
N TYR A 51 -2.57 4.04 5.34
CA TYR A 51 -1.49 3.29 4.74
C TYR A 51 -0.49 4.28 4.16
N LEU A 52 0.77 4.20 4.60
CA LEU A 52 1.82 5.17 4.22
C LEU A 52 2.53 4.78 2.90
N HIS A 53 1.76 4.39 1.91
CA HIS A 53 2.31 4.08 0.59
C HIS A 53 1.27 4.23 -0.53
N VAL A 54 1.75 4.63 -1.69
CA VAL A 54 1.21 4.40 -3.03
C VAL A 54 2.37 3.98 -3.89
N LYS A 55 3.32 4.87 -4.13
CA LYS A 55 4.68 4.65 -4.64
C LYS A 55 5.71 5.01 -3.57
N GLY A 56 6.99 4.86 -3.92
CA GLY A 56 8.11 5.22 -3.05
C GLY A 56 8.43 4.20 -1.96
N GLU A 57 9.40 4.55 -1.12
CA GLU A 57 9.80 3.77 0.05
C GLU A 57 9.58 4.63 1.31
N PRO A 58 8.64 4.26 2.20
CA PRO A 58 8.31 5.07 3.38
C PRO A 58 9.50 5.34 4.30
N PHE A 59 10.42 4.38 4.47
CA PHE A 59 11.60 4.56 5.32
C PHE A 59 12.72 5.40 4.71
N LEU A 60 12.55 5.92 3.50
CA LEU A 60 13.36 7.02 2.95
C LEU A 60 12.84 8.41 3.33
N TYR A 61 11.61 8.49 3.84
CA TYR A 61 11.03 9.77 4.21
C TYR A 61 11.69 10.32 5.48
N LYS A 62 12.37 11.47 5.36
CA LYS A 62 13.23 12.03 6.41
C LYS A 62 12.51 12.29 7.73
N ASN A 63 11.24 12.70 7.68
CA ASN A 63 10.43 13.06 8.84
C ASN A 63 9.50 11.93 9.31
N ILE A 64 9.87 10.66 9.10
CA ILE A 64 9.00 9.50 9.39
C ILE A 64 8.59 9.44 10.87
N GLU A 65 9.47 9.82 11.81
CA GLU A 65 9.15 9.87 13.24
C GLU A 65 8.04 10.90 13.52
N LYS A 66 8.11 12.10 12.91
CA LYS A 66 7.06 13.11 13.03
C LYS A 66 5.71 12.64 12.49
N VAL A 67 5.72 11.83 11.41
CA VAL A 67 4.52 11.20 10.89
C VAL A 67 3.90 10.26 11.92
N PHE A 68 4.69 9.39 12.56
CA PHE A 68 4.22 8.47 13.58
C PHE A 68 3.64 9.20 14.80
N GLU A 69 4.34 10.25 15.25
CA GLU A 69 3.90 11.11 16.35
C GLU A 69 2.57 11.81 16.07
N LEU A 70 2.45 12.48 14.91
CA LEU A 70 1.22 13.16 14.50
C LEU A 70 0.04 12.19 14.39
N CYS A 71 0.26 11.01 13.84
CA CYS A 71 -0.77 9.98 13.78
C CYS A 71 -1.19 9.51 15.17
N LYS A 72 -0.25 9.31 16.09
CA LYS A 72 -0.54 8.91 17.48
C LYS A 72 -1.37 9.97 18.20
N ILE A 73 -0.98 11.24 18.12
CA ILE A 73 -1.72 12.37 18.73
C ILE A 73 -3.16 12.45 18.18
N ASN A 74 -3.34 12.20 16.87
CA ASN A 74 -4.66 12.21 16.23
C ASN A 74 -5.42 10.89 16.32
N LYS A 75 -4.93 9.89 17.08
CA LYS A 75 -5.53 8.54 17.24
C LYS A 75 -5.74 7.81 15.90
N ILE A 76 -4.80 8.00 14.97
CA ILE A 76 -4.77 7.35 13.67
C ILE A 76 -3.78 6.17 13.72
N ASN A 77 -4.26 5.00 13.38
CA ASN A 77 -3.44 3.81 13.20
C ASN A 77 -2.72 3.84 11.84
N ILE A 78 -1.58 3.17 11.78
CA ILE A 78 -0.71 3.16 10.61
C ILE A 78 -0.48 1.72 10.15
N LYS A 79 -0.52 1.50 8.83
CA LYS A 79 0.09 0.34 8.18
C LYS A 79 1.11 0.81 7.16
N ILE A 80 2.24 0.11 7.10
CA ILE A 80 3.37 0.45 6.24
C ILE A 80 3.59 -0.69 5.26
N THR A 81 3.95 -0.36 4.01
CA THR A 81 4.53 -1.34 3.07
C THR A 81 5.91 -0.84 2.66
N THR A 82 6.90 -1.69 2.78
CA THR A 82 8.32 -1.37 2.59
C THR A 82 9.04 -2.47 1.81
N ASN A 83 10.15 -2.12 1.17
CA ASN A 83 11.08 -3.09 0.63
C ASN A 83 12.03 -3.69 1.70
N GLY A 84 11.98 -3.19 2.93
CA GLY A 84 12.71 -3.70 4.09
C GLY A 84 14.19 -3.31 4.19
N ILE A 85 14.80 -2.71 3.17
CA ILE A 85 16.26 -2.43 3.13
C ILE A 85 16.71 -1.57 4.31
N TYR A 86 15.91 -0.58 4.68
CA TYR A 86 16.25 0.32 5.78
C TYR A 86 15.60 -0.03 7.11
N LEU A 87 14.80 -1.10 7.16
CA LEU A 87 13.96 -1.44 8.31
C LEU A 87 14.76 -1.60 9.60
N ASN A 88 15.96 -2.17 9.52
CA ASN A 88 16.85 -2.38 10.67
C ASN A 88 17.25 -1.08 11.38
N LYS A 89 17.28 0.06 10.69
CA LYS A 89 17.59 1.37 11.26
C LYS A 89 16.45 1.95 12.10
N TYR A 90 15.26 1.39 11.99
CA TYR A 90 14.03 1.94 12.57
C TYR A 90 13.39 1.02 13.62
N ILE A 91 14.07 -0.03 14.08
CA ILE A 91 13.54 -1.00 15.06
C ILE A 91 13.05 -0.29 16.33
N ASP A 92 13.91 0.52 16.96
CA ASP A 92 13.57 1.23 18.20
C ASP A 92 12.44 2.23 17.98
N LEU A 93 12.49 2.95 16.87
CA LEU A 93 11.44 3.90 16.50
C LEU A 93 10.09 3.19 16.30
N ILE A 94 10.06 2.09 15.57
CA ILE A 94 8.84 1.31 15.34
C ILE A 94 8.29 0.80 16.67
N ASN A 95 9.12 0.27 17.53
CA ASN A 95 8.73 -0.27 18.82
C ASN A 95 8.24 0.78 19.84
N LYS A 96 8.59 2.06 19.63
CA LYS A 96 8.14 3.22 20.43
C LYS A 96 6.67 3.57 20.16
N TYR A 97 6.15 3.25 18.96
CA TYR A 97 4.83 3.72 18.50
C TYR A 97 3.81 2.57 18.37
N ASP A 98 2.90 2.47 19.32
CA ASP A 98 1.84 1.45 19.39
C ASP A 98 0.70 1.63 18.36
N ASN A 99 0.65 2.78 17.68
CA ASN A 99 -0.26 3.05 16.59
C ASN A 99 0.20 2.47 15.24
N ILE A 100 1.43 1.95 15.14
CA ILE A 100 1.87 1.15 13.99
C ILE A 100 1.32 -0.26 14.16
N LYS A 101 0.31 -0.63 13.38
CA LYS A 101 -0.41 -1.91 13.54
C LYS A 101 0.14 -3.04 12.69
N GLN A 102 0.78 -2.71 11.57
CA GLN A 102 1.30 -3.72 10.66
C GLN A 102 2.36 -3.14 9.74
N ILE A 103 3.40 -3.92 9.50
CA ILE A 103 4.41 -3.66 8.48
C ILE A 103 4.37 -4.81 7.46
N ASN A 104 4.08 -4.47 6.21
CA ASN A 104 4.19 -5.41 5.09
C ASN A 104 5.59 -5.27 4.49
N ILE A 105 6.34 -6.35 4.40
CA ILE A 105 7.66 -6.38 3.77
C ILE A 105 7.53 -7.10 2.44
N SER A 106 7.81 -6.40 1.35
CA SER A 106 7.79 -6.93 -0.01
C SER A 106 9.10 -7.70 -0.28
N LEU A 107 9.11 -9.01 -0.06
CA LEU A 107 10.31 -9.82 -0.23
C LEU A 107 10.74 -9.99 -1.69
N MET A 108 9.83 -9.69 -2.63
CA MET A 108 10.11 -9.74 -4.08
C MET A 108 10.85 -8.51 -4.60
N CYS A 109 11.18 -7.56 -3.73
CA CYS A 109 12.00 -6.43 -4.11
C CYS A 109 13.36 -6.95 -4.58
N GLU A 110 13.77 -6.58 -5.81
CA GLU A 110 15.04 -6.97 -6.42
C GLU A 110 16.18 -6.28 -5.68
N ASN A 111 16.54 -6.82 -4.55
CA ASN A 111 17.72 -6.42 -3.81
C ASN A 111 18.82 -7.46 -4.02
N LYS A 112 19.90 -7.04 -4.71
CA LYS A 112 21.08 -7.86 -4.96
C LYS A 112 22.05 -7.90 -3.77
N GLU A 113 21.68 -7.34 -2.61
CA GLU A 113 22.52 -7.44 -1.43
C GLU A 113 22.62 -8.90 -0.97
N ASN A 114 23.84 -9.39 -0.82
CA ASN A 114 24.09 -10.66 -0.18
C ASN A 114 23.46 -10.68 1.21
N ASN A 115 22.74 -11.76 1.54
CA ASN A 115 22.12 -11.97 2.85
C ASN A 115 20.89 -11.10 3.18
N TYR A 116 20.16 -10.61 2.17
CA TYR A 116 18.97 -9.77 2.37
C TYR A 116 17.93 -10.47 3.24
N LEU A 117 17.54 -11.71 2.93
CA LEU A 117 16.49 -12.43 3.67
C LEU A 117 16.86 -12.61 5.15
N ASN A 118 18.10 -12.99 5.45
CA ASN A 118 18.54 -13.15 6.85
C ASN A 118 18.49 -11.83 7.62
N LYS A 119 18.92 -10.72 6.99
CA LYS A 119 18.77 -9.38 7.60
C LYS A 119 17.31 -9.03 7.89
N ILE A 120 16.39 -9.38 6.99
CA ILE A 120 14.95 -9.19 7.20
C ILE A 120 14.46 -10.04 8.37
N PHE A 121 14.82 -11.32 8.44
CA PHE A 121 14.42 -12.21 9.53
C PHE A 121 14.91 -11.70 10.89
N GLU A 122 16.21 -11.43 11.04
CA GLU A 122 16.81 -10.87 12.24
C GLU A 122 16.18 -9.53 12.68
N THR A 123 15.81 -8.69 11.70
CA THR A 123 15.16 -7.41 11.98
C THR A 123 13.72 -7.62 12.43
N SER A 124 12.99 -8.51 11.78
CA SER A 124 11.60 -8.81 12.07
C SER A 124 11.41 -9.38 13.47
N ASP A 125 12.33 -10.23 13.93
CA ASP A 125 12.28 -10.82 15.29
C ASP A 125 12.43 -9.76 16.40
N LYS A 126 13.06 -8.61 16.11
CA LYS A 126 13.24 -7.48 17.05
C LYS A 126 12.07 -6.49 17.05
N ILE A 127 11.18 -6.56 16.07
CA ILE A 127 10.03 -5.67 15.94
C ILE A 127 8.82 -6.31 16.62
N LYS A 128 8.13 -5.54 17.47
CA LYS A 128 6.99 -6.04 18.27
C LYS A 128 5.64 -5.99 17.53
N THR A 129 5.53 -5.14 16.52
CA THR A 129 4.29 -5.02 15.74
C THR A 129 4.12 -6.16 14.74
N THR A 130 2.90 -6.35 14.24
CA THR A 130 2.63 -7.39 13.24
C THR A 130 3.44 -7.15 11.97
N ILE A 131 4.14 -8.18 11.51
CA ILE A 131 4.86 -8.22 10.24
C ILE A 131 4.19 -9.19 9.29
N VAL A 132 4.07 -8.78 8.04
CA VAL A 132 3.57 -9.63 6.95
C VAL A 132 4.59 -9.62 5.82
N TYR A 133 5.24 -10.73 5.61
CA TYR A 133 6.05 -10.98 4.41
C TYR A 133 5.12 -11.18 3.23
N ARG A 134 5.32 -10.38 2.18
CA ARG A 134 4.51 -10.46 0.97
C ARG A 134 5.35 -10.98 -0.18
N VAL A 135 4.87 -12.07 -0.78
CA VAL A 135 5.49 -12.70 -1.94
C VAL A 135 4.49 -12.78 -3.08
N TRP A 136 4.84 -12.24 -4.24
CA TRP A 136 4.07 -12.41 -5.45
C TRP A 136 4.38 -13.77 -6.06
N LEU A 137 3.36 -14.60 -6.21
CA LEU A 137 3.45 -15.83 -6.98
C LEU A 137 3.51 -15.45 -8.46
N SER A 138 4.70 -15.49 -9.01
CA SER A 138 4.95 -15.41 -10.44
C SER A 138 5.47 -16.76 -10.89
N ASN A 139 5.44 -17.05 -12.20
CA ASN A 139 6.05 -18.26 -12.76
C ASN A 139 7.59 -18.23 -12.70
N LYS A 140 8.17 -17.37 -11.88
CA LYS A 140 9.61 -17.18 -11.70
C LYS A 140 10.11 -18.08 -10.57
N GLU A 141 11.23 -18.74 -10.77
CA GLU A 141 11.92 -19.56 -9.75
C GLU A 141 12.24 -18.79 -8.47
N SER A 142 12.48 -17.47 -8.60
CA SER A 142 12.76 -16.58 -7.47
C SER A 142 11.66 -16.55 -6.41
N SER A 143 10.38 -16.69 -6.81
CA SER A 143 9.25 -16.69 -5.87
C SER A 143 9.27 -17.93 -4.99
N ASN A 144 9.51 -19.11 -5.59
CA ASN A 144 9.59 -20.37 -4.88
C ASN A 144 10.79 -20.40 -3.93
N TYR A 145 11.96 -19.94 -4.39
CA TYR A 145 13.16 -19.81 -3.56
C TYR A 145 12.90 -18.97 -2.30
N ILE A 146 12.28 -17.79 -2.44
CA ILE A 146 11.99 -16.92 -1.29
C ILE A 146 11.02 -17.61 -0.32
N ILE A 147 9.98 -18.26 -0.83
CA ILE A 147 9.00 -18.98 0.00
C ILE A 147 9.70 -20.11 0.76
N ASP A 148 10.53 -20.91 0.07
CA ASP A 148 11.24 -22.04 0.68
C ASP A 148 12.21 -21.56 1.78
N GLU A 149 12.96 -20.49 1.55
CA GLU A 149 13.85 -19.91 2.56
C GLU A 149 13.08 -19.37 3.78
N VAL A 150 11.92 -18.72 3.58
CA VAL A 150 11.05 -18.27 4.68
C VAL A 150 10.54 -19.47 5.48
N LEU A 151 9.99 -20.49 4.80
CA LEU A 151 9.43 -21.67 5.48
C LEU A 151 10.51 -22.45 6.23
N LYS A 152 11.69 -22.60 5.64
CA LYS A 152 12.85 -23.24 6.26
C LYS A 152 13.32 -22.49 7.50
N HIS A 153 13.44 -21.15 7.43
CA HIS A 153 13.88 -20.33 8.56
C HIS A 153 12.97 -20.50 9.79
N TYR A 154 11.64 -20.53 9.57
CA TYR A 154 10.67 -20.68 10.65
C TYR A 154 10.30 -22.13 10.95
N ASN A 155 10.94 -23.11 10.30
CA ASN A 155 10.68 -24.55 10.45
C ASN A 155 9.19 -24.91 10.26
N ILE A 156 8.58 -24.37 9.20
CA ILE A 156 7.15 -24.57 8.87
C ILE A 156 7.02 -25.32 7.55
N ASN A 157 6.12 -26.31 7.52
CA ASN A 157 5.71 -27.01 6.30
C ASN A 157 4.23 -26.70 6.04
N SER A 158 3.95 -25.76 5.14
CA SER A 158 2.59 -25.37 4.77
C SER A 158 2.51 -24.89 3.32
N LYS A 159 1.43 -25.27 2.63
CA LYS A 159 1.10 -24.81 1.28
C LYS A 159 0.03 -23.72 1.25
N GLU A 160 -0.51 -23.34 2.40
CA GLU A 160 -1.58 -22.33 2.50
C GLU A 160 -1.14 -20.99 1.92
N LYS A 161 -2.14 -20.18 1.49
CA LYS A 161 -1.91 -18.85 0.96
C LYS A 161 -1.37 -17.91 2.05
N ASN A 162 -1.98 -17.96 3.23
CA ASN A 162 -1.64 -17.15 4.39
C ASN A 162 -1.11 -18.06 5.50
N ILE A 163 0.12 -17.87 5.90
CA ILE A 163 0.81 -18.73 6.87
C ILE A 163 1.22 -17.89 8.07
N LYS A 164 0.84 -18.32 9.27
CA LYS A 164 1.40 -17.78 10.50
C LYS A 164 2.76 -18.41 10.74
N LEU A 165 3.83 -17.59 10.75
CA LEU A 165 5.20 -18.06 10.92
C LEU A 165 5.62 -18.11 12.40
N ASN A 166 5.23 -17.09 13.17
CA ASN A 166 5.38 -17.05 14.62
C ASN A 166 4.27 -16.20 15.28
N ASN A 167 4.47 -15.68 16.49
CA ASN A 167 3.43 -14.96 17.22
C ASN A 167 2.91 -13.70 16.51
N HIS A 168 3.75 -13.01 15.74
CA HIS A 168 3.43 -11.73 15.11
C HIS A 168 3.92 -11.60 13.65
N ILE A 169 4.54 -12.65 13.10
CA ILE A 169 5.03 -12.68 11.73
C ILE A 169 4.21 -13.65 10.89
N TYR A 170 3.82 -13.20 9.71
CA TYR A 170 2.99 -13.92 8.75
C TYR A 170 3.63 -13.89 7.37
N LEU A 171 3.34 -14.92 6.55
CA LEU A 171 3.63 -14.95 5.13
C LEU A 171 2.31 -14.87 4.36
N ASP A 172 2.19 -13.90 3.46
CA ASP A 172 1.07 -13.72 2.53
C ASP A 172 1.57 -13.91 1.10
N LYS A 173 1.09 -15.00 0.46
CA LYS A 173 1.40 -15.35 -0.93
C LYS A 173 0.23 -14.94 -1.79
N ASP A 174 0.47 -14.15 -2.84
CA ASP A 174 -0.60 -13.72 -3.73
C ASP A 174 -0.12 -13.67 -5.18
N ILE A 175 -1.05 -13.78 -6.13
CA ILE A 175 -0.73 -13.76 -7.55
C ILE A 175 -0.31 -12.35 -7.96
N GLU A 176 0.78 -12.25 -8.72
CA GLU A 176 1.22 -10.99 -9.33
C GLU A 176 0.10 -10.43 -10.21
N PHE A 177 -0.07 -9.11 -10.18
CA PHE A 177 -1.04 -8.41 -11.02
C PHE A 177 -0.32 -7.47 -11.97
N THR A 178 -0.92 -7.24 -13.14
CA THR A 178 -0.46 -6.23 -14.08
C THR A 178 -1.05 -4.87 -13.71
N TRP A 179 -0.21 -3.86 -13.65
CA TRP A 179 -0.65 -2.48 -13.38
C TRP A 179 -1.60 -1.99 -14.48
N PRO A 180 -2.61 -1.14 -14.14
CA PRO A 180 -3.57 -0.66 -15.13
C PRO A 180 -2.95 0.01 -16.35
N ASN A 181 -1.83 0.73 -16.16
CA ASN A 181 -1.11 1.44 -17.24
C ASN A 181 -0.35 0.49 -18.18
N GLU A 182 -0.15 -0.77 -17.80
CA GLU A 182 0.64 -1.78 -18.52
C GLU A 182 -0.25 -2.89 -19.08
N SER A 183 -1.52 -2.94 -18.66
CA SER A 183 -2.46 -3.97 -19.09
C SER A 183 -3.11 -3.62 -20.43
N THR A 184 -3.19 -4.60 -21.30
CA THR A 184 -3.92 -4.54 -22.58
C THR A 184 -5.34 -5.07 -22.46
N ASN A 185 -5.67 -5.77 -21.38
CA ASN A 185 -6.98 -6.37 -21.15
C ASN A 185 -7.96 -5.32 -20.63
N GLU A 186 -9.17 -5.33 -21.17
CA GLU A 186 -10.26 -4.45 -20.73
C GLU A 186 -11.43 -5.25 -20.17
N HIS A 187 -11.92 -4.82 -19.01
CA HIS A 187 -13.09 -5.38 -18.36
C HIS A 187 -13.99 -4.24 -17.89
N LYS A 188 -15.13 -4.10 -18.52
CA LYS A 188 -16.09 -3.01 -18.25
C LYS A 188 -16.91 -3.22 -16.98
N GLU A 189 -16.90 -4.44 -16.45
CA GLU A 189 -17.64 -4.84 -15.25
C GLU A 189 -16.75 -5.55 -14.23
N GLY A 190 -17.21 -5.63 -12.99
CA GLY A 190 -16.56 -6.37 -11.92
C GLY A 190 -16.68 -5.72 -10.54
N ILE A 191 -16.26 -6.43 -9.50
CA ILE A 191 -16.26 -5.93 -8.13
C ILE A 191 -15.00 -5.10 -7.91
N CYS A 192 -15.18 -3.86 -7.40
CA CYS A 192 -14.08 -3.02 -6.95
C CYS A 192 -14.47 -2.25 -5.69
N TYR A 193 -13.51 -2.07 -4.78
CA TYR A 193 -13.69 -1.35 -3.53
C TYR A 193 -13.08 0.06 -3.55
N GLY A 194 -12.43 0.47 -4.64
CA GLY A 194 -11.89 1.82 -4.85
C GLY A 194 -12.99 2.87 -4.73
N SER A 195 -12.71 4.00 -4.09
CA SER A 195 -13.64 5.06 -3.68
C SER A 195 -14.77 4.65 -2.72
N ARG A 196 -15.05 3.35 -2.57
CA ARG A 196 -16.11 2.83 -1.69
C ARG A 196 -15.64 2.59 -0.26
N THR A 197 -14.51 1.91 -0.10
CA THR A 197 -13.94 1.57 1.20
C THR A 197 -12.62 2.27 1.47
N HIS A 198 -12.00 2.83 0.45
CA HIS A 198 -10.73 3.54 0.52
C HIS A 198 -10.57 4.52 -0.63
N ILE A 199 -9.72 5.51 -0.43
CA ILE A 199 -9.17 6.43 -1.42
C ILE A 199 -7.66 6.49 -1.23
N ALA A 200 -6.95 7.16 -2.15
CA ALA A 200 -5.56 7.52 -1.96
C ALA A 200 -5.35 9.03 -2.13
N ILE A 201 -4.39 9.58 -1.40
CA ILE A 201 -3.91 10.95 -1.54
C ILE A 201 -2.44 10.83 -1.92
N LEU A 202 -2.12 11.34 -3.10
CA LEU A 202 -0.77 11.32 -3.65
C LEU A 202 0.10 12.41 -3.01
N SER A 203 1.41 12.30 -3.13
CA SER A 203 2.35 13.28 -2.55
C SER A 203 2.20 14.71 -3.10
N ASN A 204 1.55 14.89 -4.25
CA ASN A 204 1.18 16.19 -4.81
C ASN A 204 -0.21 16.69 -4.37
N GLY A 205 -0.88 16.00 -3.44
CA GLY A 205 -2.19 16.35 -2.89
C GLY A 205 -3.39 15.84 -3.69
N GLU A 206 -3.20 15.19 -4.82
CA GLU A 206 -4.31 14.66 -5.61
C GLU A 206 -5.02 13.50 -4.92
N VAL A 207 -6.36 13.55 -4.94
CA VAL A 207 -7.24 12.51 -4.40
C VAL A 207 -7.67 11.58 -5.53
N VAL A 208 -7.29 10.30 -5.40
CA VAL A 208 -7.54 9.28 -6.43
C VAL A 208 -8.34 8.09 -5.85
N PRO A 209 -9.00 7.27 -6.67
CA PRO A 209 -9.90 6.22 -6.20
C PRO A 209 -9.20 5.11 -5.40
N CYS A 210 -7.94 4.83 -5.67
CA CYS A 210 -7.18 3.76 -5.00
C CYS A 210 -5.67 3.92 -5.25
N CYS A 211 -4.85 3.12 -4.55
CA CYS A 211 -3.40 3.13 -4.68
C CYS A 211 -2.88 2.61 -6.04
N LEU A 212 -3.72 2.02 -6.88
CA LEU A 212 -3.32 1.58 -8.23
C LEU A 212 -3.40 2.70 -9.28
N ASP A 213 -4.12 3.78 -8.99
CA ASP A 213 -4.05 5.01 -9.76
C ASP A 213 -2.88 5.89 -9.28
N SER A 214 -1.70 5.32 -9.37
CA SER A 214 -0.49 5.94 -8.85
C SER A 214 0.00 7.14 -9.66
N GLU A 215 -0.51 7.33 -10.87
CA GLU A 215 -0.18 8.46 -11.75
C GLU A 215 -1.19 9.62 -11.64
N GLY A 216 -2.30 9.44 -10.90
CA GLY A 216 -3.33 10.46 -10.76
C GLY A 216 -4.21 10.64 -12.00
N GLN A 217 -4.34 9.62 -12.85
CA GLN A 217 -5.11 9.69 -14.08
C GLN A 217 -6.59 9.98 -13.82
N LEU A 218 -7.10 9.55 -12.68
CA LEU A 218 -8.47 9.77 -12.24
C LEU A 218 -8.53 10.59 -10.95
N SER A 219 -7.92 11.77 -10.97
CA SER A 219 -7.99 12.69 -9.83
C SER A 219 -9.40 13.27 -9.66
N PHE A 220 -9.93 13.20 -8.44
CA PHE A 220 -11.20 13.83 -8.06
C PHE A 220 -11.03 15.32 -7.66
N GLY A 221 -9.82 15.73 -7.34
CA GLY A 221 -9.44 17.05 -6.88
C GLY A 221 -8.14 17.02 -6.13
N ASN A 222 -7.73 18.15 -5.56
CA ASN A 222 -6.45 18.29 -4.89
C ASN A 222 -6.64 18.91 -3.49
N THR A 223 -6.22 18.18 -2.45
CA THR A 223 -6.37 18.60 -1.05
C THR A 223 -5.65 19.89 -0.71
N PHE A 224 -4.63 20.31 -1.48
CA PHE A 224 -3.94 21.59 -1.28
C PHE A 224 -4.66 22.78 -1.92
N LYS A 225 -5.68 22.53 -2.74
CA LYS A 225 -6.46 23.56 -3.43
C LYS A 225 -7.88 23.69 -2.91
N GLU A 226 -8.42 22.63 -2.33
CA GLU A 226 -9.81 22.57 -1.88
C GLU A 226 -9.96 21.53 -0.75
N SER A 227 -11.03 21.62 0.04
CA SER A 227 -11.25 20.71 1.15
C SER A 227 -11.57 19.29 0.65
N LEU A 228 -11.18 18.27 1.42
CA LEU A 228 -11.58 16.90 1.12
C LEU A 228 -13.12 16.73 1.11
N ASP A 229 -13.84 17.50 1.93
CA ASP A 229 -15.30 17.53 1.95
C ASP A 229 -15.90 17.95 0.63
N ASP A 230 -15.35 18.99 0.01
CA ASP A 230 -15.81 19.49 -1.27
C ASP A 230 -15.46 18.51 -2.39
N ILE A 231 -14.26 17.92 -2.37
CA ILE A 231 -13.85 16.88 -3.32
C ILE A 231 -14.84 15.70 -3.31
N LEU A 232 -15.22 15.22 -2.13
CA LEU A 232 -16.12 14.08 -1.96
C LEU A 232 -17.60 14.38 -2.30
N LYS A 233 -17.96 15.66 -2.44
CA LYS A 233 -19.29 16.11 -2.88
C LYS A 233 -19.39 16.36 -4.38
N LYS A 234 -18.27 16.39 -5.11
CA LYS A 234 -18.28 16.62 -6.56
C LYS A 234 -19.02 15.50 -7.29
N ASP A 235 -19.73 15.87 -8.33
CA ASP A 235 -20.44 14.92 -9.22
C ASP A 235 -19.48 13.84 -9.73
N LYS A 236 -18.26 14.22 -10.12
CA LYS A 236 -17.22 13.28 -10.57
C LYS A 236 -16.95 12.16 -9.57
N PHE A 237 -16.86 12.48 -8.26
CA PHE A 237 -16.65 11.48 -7.20
C PHE A 237 -17.92 10.65 -6.97
N ILE A 238 -19.08 11.32 -6.91
CA ILE A 238 -20.39 10.67 -6.64
C ILE A 238 -20.71 9.69 -7.76
N ASP A 239 -20.60 10.10 -9.02
CA ASP A 239 -20.88 9.27 -10.20
C ASP A 239 -19.91 8.09 -10.28
N PHE A 240 -18.61 8.34 -10.04
CA PHE A 240 -17.63 7.26 -9.99
C PHE A 240 -18.00 6.23 -8.91
N ASN A 241 -18.29 6.68 -7.69
CA ASN A 241 -18.64 5.81 -6.56
C ASN A 241 -19.93 5.01 -6.82
N ASN A 242 -20.94 5.64 -7.45
CA ASN A 242 -22.19 4.99 -7.81
C ASN A 242 -21.99 3.92 -8.90
N ASN A 243 -21.15 4.19 -9.89
CA ASN A 243 -20.78 3.19 -10.90
C ASN A 243 -20.02 2.00 -10.27
N MET A 244 -19.06 2.26 -9.36
CA MET A 244 -18.35 1.21 -8.64
C MET A 244 -19.27 0.33 -7.78
N LYS A 245 -20.33 0.91 -7.17
CA LYS A 245 -21.36 0.14 -6.44
C LYS A 245 -22.15 -0.80 -7.35
N LYS A 246 -22.38 -0.38 -8.59
CA LYS A 246 -23.08 -1.19 -9.61
C LYS A 246 -22.15 -2.18 -10.34
N GLY A 247 -20.85 -2.17 -10.02
CA GLY A 247 -19.86 -3.01 -10.71
C GLY A 247 -19.50 -2.52 -12.10
N ILE A 248 -19.78 -1.25 -12.45
CA ILE A 248 -19.56 -0.68 -13.78
C ILE A 248 -18.26 0.12 -13.79
N MET A 249 -17.34 -0.24 -14.68
CA MET A 249 -16.05 0.43 -14.88
C MET A 249 -16.14 1.38 -16.09
N LYS A 250 -16.37 2.68 -15.82
CA LYS A 250 -16.49 3.68 -16.91
C LYS A 250 -15.15 4.28 -17.34
N THR A 251 -14.12 4.20 -16.50
CA THR A 251 -12.82 4.82 -16.78
C THR A 251 -11.82 3.80 -17.28
N GLU A 252 -11.00 4.20 -18.25
CA GLU A 252 -10.02 3.34 -18.92
C GLU A 252 -9.09 2.65 -17.90
N ILE A 253 -8.54 3.39 -16.93
CA ILE A 253 -7.68 2.83 -15.89
C ILE A 253 -8.37 1.72 -15.09
N CYS A 254 -9.67 1.86 -14.78
CA CYS A 254 -10.43 0.84 -14.08
C CYS A 254 -10.79 -0.35 -14.97
N GLN A 255 -11.03 -0.12 -16.26
CA GLN A 255 -11.27 -1.20 -17.22
C GLN A 255 -10.03 -2.06 -17.41
N LYS A 256 -8.85 -1.45 -17.50
CA LYS A 256 -7.56 -2.11 -17.65
C LYS A 256 -7.04 -2.77 -16.35
N CYS A 257 -7.60 -2.43 -15.18
CA CYS A 257 -7.17 -2.97 -13.90
C CYS A 257 -7.53 -4.44 -13.74
N ASN A 258 -6.55 -5.34 -13.75
CA ASN A 258 -6.78 -6.76 -13.52
C ASN A 258 -6.83 -7.14 -12.02
N PHE A 259 -6.47 -6.24 -11.11
CA PHE A 259 -6.55 -6.49 -9.66
C PHE A 259 -7.97 -6.84 -9.22
N LYS A 260 -9.00 -6.30 -9.86
CA LYS A 260 -10.41 -6.62 -9.57
C LYS A 260 -10.77 -8.09 -9.81
N GLN A 261 -10.09 -8.79 -10.72
CA GLN A 261 -10.31 -10.21 -10.97
C GLN A 261 -9.98 -11.07 -9.75
N ARG A 262 -9.08 -10.62 -8.88
CA ARG A 262 -8.74 -11.27 -7.61
C ARG A 262 -9.89 -11.18 -6.62
N LEU A 263 -10.65 -10.09 -6.66
CA LEU A 263 -11.81 -9.88 -5.79
C LEU A 263 -13.00 -10.74 -6.23
N ASN A 264 -13.18 -10.94 -7.53
CA ASN A 264 -14.22 -11.80 -8.08
C ASN A 264 -14.00 -13.29 -7.73
N LYS A 265 -12.74 -13.74 -7.66
CA LYS A 265 -12.41 -15.13 -7.28
C LYS A 265 -12.63 -15.43 -5.80
N GLN A 266 -12.68 -14.41 -4.93
CA GLN A 266 -12.95 -14.56 -3.48
C GLN A 266 -14.45 -14.56 -3.15
N GLY A 267 -15.32 -14.25 -4.11
CA GLY A 267 -16.78 -14.25 -3.96
C GLY A 267 -17.47 -15.55 -4.37
N VAL A 268 -16.71 -16.58 -4.74
CA VAL A 268 -17.21 -17.92 -5.10
C VAL A 268 -16.58 -18.93 -4.14
N GLN A 269 -16.91 -18.81 -2.88
CA GLN A 269 -16.84 -19.88 -1.86
C GLN A 269 -18.03 -19.74 -0.93
#